data_f0c3c8fb662db69268256de3ee85a4de
#
_entry.id   f0c3c8fb662db69268256de3ee85a4de
#
_cell.length_a   1.000
_cell.length_b   1.000
_cell.length_c   1.000
_cell.angle_alpha   90.00
_cell.angle_beta   90.00
_cell.angle_gamma   90.00
#
_symmetry.space_group_name_H-M   'P 1'
#
loop_
_entity.id
_entity.type
_entity.pdbx_description
1 polymer ?
#
loop_
_entity_poly.entity_id
_entity_poly.type
_entity_poly.pdbx_seq_one_letter_code
_entity_poly.pdbx_strand_id
1 'polypeptide(L)'
;MHTEHERLVKQYFQPGQVVCDVFAGVGPFAVPAGKKDVIVLANDLNPESYKYLKENIALNKVAKTVKSFNMDGADFIRQSPQLLQQWIQDEEGGKITIPLPLKKRHRSQQHNDQQPPQPRTKELIIPSHISHYVMNLPDSAISFLGNFRGIFAAHTKGATDTIQMPWVHVHCFEKYPPGDQVTEDELHARVH
;
A
#
# COMPACT_ATOMS: atom_id res chain seq x y z
N MET A 1 -19.81 11.54 3.24
CA MET A 1 -18.49 12.11 3.55
C MET A 1 -17.46 11.01 3.33
N HIS A 2 -16.57 11.13 2.33
CA HIS A 2 -15.52 10.15 2.12
C HIS A 2 -14.45 10.36 3.19
N THR A 3 -13.98 9.27 3.79
CA THR A 3 -12.86 9.35 4.73
C THR A 3 -11.58 9.69 3.97
N GLU A 4 -10.59 10.32 4.63
CA GLU A 4 -9.26 10.59 4.04
C GLU A 4 -8.62 9.32 3.44
N HIS A 5 -8.84 8.17 4.07
CA HIS A 5 -8.40 6.85 3.62
C HIS A 5 -8.96 6.52 2.22
N GLU A 6 -10.28 6.71 2.02
CA GLU A 6 -10.90 6.47 0.72
C GLU A 6 -10.41 7.43 -0.36
N ARG A 7 -10.15 8.68 0.01
CA ARG A 7 -9.64 9.70 -0.91
C ARG A 7 -8.26 9.33 -1.44
N LEU A 8 -7.29 9.00 -0.56
CA LEU A 8 -5.95 8.60 -0.96
C LEU A 8 -5.98 7.37 -1.88
N VAL A 9 -6.70 6.32 -1.47
CA VAL A 9 -6.80 5.09 -2.28
C VAL A 9 -7.48 5.33 -3.63
N LYS A 10 -8.48 6.22 -3.70
CA LYS A 10 -9.21 6.48 -4.95
C LYS A 10 -8.48 7.41 -5.90
N GLN A 11 -7.81 8.44 -5.39
CA GLN A 11 -7.23 9.52 -6.19
C GLN A 11 -5.78 9.29 -6.57
N TYR A 12 -4.98 8.69 -5.68
CA TYR A 12 -3.53 8.61 -5.86
C TYR A 12 -3.02 7.23 -6.21
N PHE A 13 -3.67 6.16 -5.74
CA PHE A 13 -3.16 4.81 -5.99
C PHE A 13 -3.75 4.23 -7.28
N GLN A 14 -2.85 3.84 -8.19
CA GLN A 14 -3.24 3.20 -9.45
C GLN A 14 -2.96 1.70 -9.40
N PRO A 15 -3.78 0.87 -10.10
CA PRO A 15 -3.50 -0.55 -10.24
C PRO A 15 -2.08 -0.82 -10.72
N GLY A 16 -1.42 -1.82 -10.14
CA GLY A 16 -0.05 -2.19 -10.48
C GLY A 16 1.04 -1.33 -9.84
N GLN A 17 0.71 -0.28 -9.07
CA GLN A 17 1.70 0.44 -8.26
C GLN A 17 2.03 -0.28 -6.97
N VAL A 18 3.21 0.02 -6.40
CA VAL A 18 3.63 -0.46 -5.07
C VAL A 18 3.46 0.65 -4.04
N VAL A 19 2.75 0.33 -2.96
CA VAL A 19 2.50 1.20 -1.81
C VAL A 19 3.05 0.56 -0.55
N CYS A 20 3.79 1.32 0.25
CA CYS A 20 4.20 0.97 1.60
C CYS A 20 3.33 1.72 2.62
N ASP A 21 2.53 0.99 3.38
CA ASP A 21 1.73 1.51 4.49
C ASP A 21 2.50 1.26 5.78
N VAL A 22 3.16 2.32 6.30
CA VAL A 22 4.15 2.20 7.39
C VAL A 22 3.50 1.94 8.74
N PHE A 23 2.29 2.47 8.95
CA PHE A 23 1.50 2.35 10.19
C PHE A 23 0.09 1.88 9.84
N ALA A 24 0.00 0.66 9.33
CA ALA A 24 -1.19 0.15 8.65
C ALA A 24 -2.37 -0.11 9.58
N GLY A 25 -2.15 -0.21 10.90
CA GLY A 25 -3.18 -0.58 11.84
C GLY A 25 -3.85 -1.89 11.44
N VAL A 26 -5.17 -1.86 11.33
CA VAL A 26 -5.98 -3.01 10.87
C VAL A 26 -6.18 -3.06 9.34
N GLY A 27 -5.54 -2.16 8.60
CA GLY A 27 -5.51 -2.12 7.13
C GLY A 27 -6.52 -1.21 6.44
N PRO A 28 -6.89 -0.04 6.98
CA PRO A 28 -7.88 0.85 6.34
C PRO A 28 -7.42 1.42 4.99
N PHE A 29 -6.12 1.52 4.73
CA PHE A 29 -5.55 1.83 3.42
C PHE A 29 -5.18 0.56 2.65
N ALA A 30 -4.46 -0.37 3.30
CA ALA A 30 -3.88 -1.54 2.66
C ALA A 30 -4.94 -2.45 2.01
N VAL A 31 -6.02 -2.75 2.71
CA VAL A 31 -7.06 -3.66 2.21
C VAL A 31 -7.83 -3.09 1.02
N PRO A 32 -8.35 -1.84 1.05
CA PRO A 32 -8.98 -1.23 -0.12
C PRO A 32 -8.02 -1.06 -1.31
N ALA A 33 -6.74 -0.74 -1.08
CA ALA A 33 -5.73 -0.65 -2.12
C ALA A 33 -5.50 -2.00 -2.79
N GLY A 34 -5.33 -3.08 -2.00
CA GLY A 34 -5.18 -4.44 -2.53
C GLY A 34 -6.36 -4.91 -3.38
N LYS A 35 -7.60 -4.50 -3.04
CA LYS A 35 -8.79 -4.76 -3.87
C LYS A 35 -8.78 -4.05 -5.23
N LYS A 36 -7.99 -2.99 -5.37
CA LYS A 36 -7.78 -2.25 -6.61
C LYS A 36 -6.55 -2.70 -7.40
N ASP A 37 -6.01 -3.88 -7.09
CA ASP A 37 -4.79 -4.41 -7.72
C ASP A 37 -3.53 -3.55 -7.44
N VAL A 38 -3.51 -2.81 -6.35
CA VAL A 38 -2.31 -2.16 -5.84
C VAL A 38 -1.53 -3.17 -5.03
N ILE A 39 -0.22 -3.22 -5.22
CA ILE A 39 0.70 -4.07 -4.47
C ILE A 39 1.05 -3.34 -3.17
N VAL A 40 0.75 -3.93 -2.02
CA VAL A 40 0.91 -3.25 -0.74
C VAL A 40 1.81 -4.03 0.21
N LEU A 41 2.86 -3.35 0.72
CA LEU A 41 3.60 -3.77 1.90
C LEU A 41 3.00 -3.00 3.09
N ALA A 42 2.32 -3.71 3.99
CA ALA A 42 1.61 -3.12 5.12
C ALA A 42 2.28 -3.50 6.44
N ASN A 43 2.69 -2.51 7.23
CA ASN A 43 3.42 -2.72 8.47
C ASN A 43 2.68 -2.12 9.66
N ASP A 44 2.75 -2.79 10.79
CA ASP A 44 2.38 -2.20 12.08
C ASP A 44 3.25 -2.79 13.19
N LEU A 45 3.72 -1.93 14.10
CA LEU A 45 4.53 -2.34 15.24
C LEU A 45 3.69 -3.08 16.29
N ASN A 46 2.41 -2.70 16.46
CA ASN A 46 1.54 -3.29 17.46
C ASN A 46 1.13 -4.71 17.02
N PRO A 47 1.49 -5.76 17.77
CA PRO A 47 1.17 -7.15 17.40
C PRO A 47 -0.33 -7.44 17.33
N GLU A 48 -1.16 -6.74 18.11
CA GLU A 48 -2.62 -6.89 18.03
C GLU A 48 -3.16 -6.30 16.71
N SER A 49 -2.71 -5.09 16.34
CA SER A 49 -3.04 -4.49 15.04
C SER A 49 -2.61 -5.40 13.89
N TYR A 50 -1.38 -5.92 13.95
CA TYR A 50 -0.84 -6.85 12.95
C TYR A 50 -1.68 -8.13 12.84
N LYS A 51 -2.16 -8.68 13.95
CA LYS A 51 -3.05 -9.84 13.95
C LYS A 51 -4.34 -9.54 13.17
N TYR A 52 -5.02 -8.45 13.50
CA TYR A 52 -6.25 -8.05 12.82
C TYR A 52 -6.00 -7.66 11.34
N LEU A 53 -4.85 -7.07 11.03
CA LEU A 53 -4.44 -6.79 9.65
C LEU A 53 -4.40 -8.08 8.84
N LYS A 54 -3.77 -9.15 9.35
CA LYS A 54 -3.74 -10.47 8.68
C LYS A 54 -5.13 -11.07 8.48
N GLU A 55 -5.97 -10.99 9.51
CA GLU A 55 -7.35 -11.47 9.43
C GLU A 55 -8.14 -10.70 8.36
N ASN A 56 -8.01 -9.37 8.33
CA ASN A 56 -8.67 -8.52 7.34
C ASN A 56 -8.17 -8.77 5.91
N ILE A 57 -6.87 -9.01 5.71
CA ILE A 57 -6.28 -9.39 4.42
C ILE A 57 -6.91 -10.70 3.93
N ALA A 58 -7.01 -11.72 4.81
CA ALA A 58 -7.59 -13.01 4.48
C ALA A 58 -9.09 -12.91 4.17
N LEU A 59 -9.87 -12.27 5.05
CA LEU A 59 -11.32 -12.08 4.91
C LEU A 59 -11.68 -11.33 3.61
N ASN A 60 -10.86 -10.36 3.22
CA ASN A 60 -11.07 -9.56 2.01
C ASN A 60 -10.45 -10.20 0.76
N LYS A 61 -9.77 -11.35 0.89
CA LYS A 61 -9.15 -12.11 -0.21
C LYS A 61 -8.10 -11.31 -1.00
N VAL A 62 -7.35 -10.45 -0.29
CA VAL A 62 -6.29 -9.61 -0.89
C VAL A 62 -4.88 -10.11 -0.56
N ALA A 63 -4.71 -11.33 -0.05
CA ALA A 63 -3.41 -11.89 0.32
C ALA A 63 -2.41 -12.01 -0.84
N LYS A 64 -2.88 -11.95 -2.09
CA LYS A 64 -2.01 -11.91 -3.27
C LYS A 64 -1.43 -10.54 -3.56
N THR A 65 -2.10 -9.47 -3.15
CA THR A 65 -1.71 -8.07 -3.40
C THR A 65 -1.24 -7.34 -2.16
N VAL A 66 -1.44 -7.90 -0.96
CA VAL A 66 -1.05 -7.29 0.32
C VAL A 66 -0.22 -8.26 1.14
N LYS A 67 1.02 -7.88 1.45
CA LYS A 67 1.87 -8.56 2.45
C LYS A 67 1.94 -7.72 3.73
N SER A 68 1.81 -8.38 4.88
CA SER A 68 1.84 -7.74 6.20
C SER A 68 3.14 -8.00 6.94
N PHE A 69 3.61 -7.01 7.69
CA PHE A 69 4.83 -7.03 8.48
C PHE A 69 4.55 -6.54 9.91
N ASN A 70 5.34 -7.03 10.88
CA ASN A 70 5.28 -6.57 12.27
C ASN A 70 6.66 -6.07 12.69
N MET A 71 6.98 -4.84 12.33
CA MET A 71 8.31 -4.24 12.48
C MET A 71 8.17 -2.82 13.04
N ASP A 72 9.26 -2.32 13.63
CA ASP A 72 9.39 -0.88 13.87
C ASP A 72 9.27 -0.08 12.55
N GLY A 73 8.58 1.05 12.58
CA GLY A 73 8.32 1.85 11.38
C GLY A 73 9.58 2.36 10.68
N ALA A 74 10.61 2.75 11.46
CA ALA A 74 11.88 3.19 10.90
C ALA A 74 12.64 2.03 10.23
N ASP A 75 12.63 0.85 10.84
CA ASP A 75 13.24 -0.35 10.27
C ASP A 75 12.48 -0.79 9.01
N PHE A 76 11.15 -0.72 9.04
CA PHE A 76 10.32 -1.03 7.87
C PHE A 76 10.63 -0.08 6.70
N ILE A 77 10.70 1.24 6.94
CA ILE A 77 11.07 2.22 5.90
C ILE A 77 12.43 1.85 5.29
N ARG A 78 13.45 1.63 6.13
CA ARG A 78 14.81 1.32 5.67
C ARG A 78 14.90 0.01 4.89
N GLN A 79 14.11 -0.99 5.26
CA GLN A 79 14.14 -2.32 4.66
C GLN A 79 13.13 -2.52 3.53
N SER A 80 12.17 -1.60 3.34
CA SER A 80 11.09 -1.76 2.36
C SER A 80 11.55 -2.04 0.93
N PRO A 81 12.66 -1.45 0.41
CA PRO A 81 13.16 -1.81 -0.90
C PRO A 81 13.62 -3.28 -0.98
N GLN A 82 14.30 -3.79 0.06
CA GLN A 82 14.71 -5.19 0.13
C GLN A 82 13.52 -6.13 0.28
N LEU A 83 12.52 -5.75 1.11
CA LEU A 83 11.29 -6.52 1.28
C LEU A 83 10.52 -6.64 -0.05
N LEU A 84 10.47 -5.58 -0.84
CA LEU A 84 9.90 -5.62 -2.18
C LEU A 84 10.68 -6.55 -3.11
N GLN A 85 12.02 -6.46 -3.13
CA GLN A 85 12.87 -7.34 -3.93
C GLN A 85 12.68 -8.81 -3.54
N GLN A 86 12.60 -9.10 -2.24
CA GLN A 86 12.32 -10.45 -1.76
C GLN A 86 10.96 -10.94 -2.27
N TRP A 87 9.92 -10.09 -2.21
CA TRP A 87 8.62 -10.46 -2.72
C TRP A 87 8.65 -10.78 -4.22
N ILE A 88 9.36 -9.98 -5.02
CA ILE A 88 9.53 -10.23 -6.46
C ILE A 88 10.24 -11.57 -6.70
N GLN A 89 11.25 -11.92 -5.88
CA GLN A 89 11.98 -13.18 -5.99
C GLN A 89 11.13 -14.39 -5.58
N ASP A 90 10.27 -14.24 -4.55
CA ASP A 90 9.38 -15.29 -4.07
C ASP A 90 8.28 -15.65 -5.08
N GLU A 91 7.89 -14.68 -5.93
CA GLU A 91 6.90 -14.89 -6.98
C GLU A 91 7.61 -15.19 -8.32
N GLU A 92 7.21 -16.25 -9.00
CA GLU A 92 7.84 -16.69 -10.24
C GLU A 92 7.81 -15.60 -11.32
N GLY A 93 8.99 -15.03 -11.62
CA GLY A 93 9.13 -13.90 -12.56
C GLY A 93 8.48 -12.59 -12.07
N GLY A 94 8.28 -12.44 -10.75
CA GLY A 94 7.61 -11.27 -10.17
C GLY A 94 6.13 -11.16 -10.52
N LYS A 95 5.47 -12.28 -10.87
CA LYS A 95 4.08 -12.31 -11.32
C LYS A 95 3.15 -12.81 -10.23
N ILE A 96 2.06 -12.10 -10.01
CA ILE A 96 0.97 -12.50 -9.12
C ILE A 96 -0.24 -12.89 -9.97
N THR A 97 -0.76 -14.09 -9.73
CA THR A 97 -2.00 -14.55 -10.35
C THR A 97 -3.19 -14.35 -9.41
N ILE A 98 -4.16 -13.54 -9.82
CA ILE A 98 -5.35 -13.20 -9.05
C ILE A 98 -6.56 -13.90 -9.66
N PRO A 99 -7.34 -14.68 -8.90
CA PRO A 99 -8.58 -15.27 -9.38
C PRO A 99 -9.64 -14.17 -9.56
N LEU A 100 -10.28 -14.14 -10.71
CA LEU A 100 -11.39 -13.26 -10.99
C LEU A 100 -12.72 -13.89 -10.55
N PRO A 101 -13.69 -13.09 -10.04
CA PRO A 101 -14.99 -13.60 -9.69
C PRO A 101 -15.69 -14.17 -10.92
N LEU A 102 -16.35 -15.32 -10.76
CA LEU A 102 -17.20 -15.90 -11.79
C LEU A 102 -18.30 -14.91 -12.16
N LYS A 103 -18.49 -14.64 -13.46
CA LYS A 103 -19.64 -13.84 -13.92
C LYS A 103 -20.93 -14.53 -13.48
N LYS A 104 -21.79 -13.82 -12.75
CA LYS A 104 -23.14 -14.31 -12.47
C LYS A 104 -23.84 -14.54 -13.82
N ARG A 105 -24.23 -15.80 -14.10
CA ARG A 105 -25.02 -16.13 -15.30
C ARG A 105 -26.36 -15.36 -15.19
N HIS A 106 -26.62 -14.51 -16.14
CA HIS A 106 -27.99 -14.01 -16.38
C HIS A 106 -28.88 -15.18 -16.77
N ARG A 107 -30.03 -15.29 -16.12
CA ARG A 107 -31.02 -16.40 -16.23
C ARG A 107 -31.66 -16.56 -17.62
N SER A 108 -31.24 -15.79 -18.62
CA SER A 108 -31.90 -15.69 -19.93
C SER A 108 -31.17 -16.40 -21.09
N GLN A 109 -30.10 -17.16 -20.84
CA GLN A 109 -29.44 -17.97 -21.88
C GLN A 109 -29.36 -19.44 -21.47
N GLN A 110 -30.47 -20.17 -21.68
CA GLN A 110 -30.48 -21.61 -21.84
C GLN A 110 -29.89 -21.94 -23.21
N HIS A 111 -28.58 -22.09 -23.31
CA HIS A 111 -27.96 -22.88 -24.36
C HIS A 111 -26.98 -23.85 -23.75
N ASN A 112 -27.12 -25.07 -24.21
CA ASN A 112 -26.55 -26.34 -23.80
C ASN A 112 -25.02 -26.40 -23.91
N ASP A 113 -24.28 -25.70 -23.01
CA ASP A 113 -22.83 -25.86 -22.86
C ASP A 113 -22.53 -26.57 -21.55
N GLN A 114 -22.27 -27.88 -21.69
CA GLN A 114 -21.92 -28.79 -20.60
C GLN A 114 -20.49 -28.62 -20.06
N GLN A 115 -19.75 -27.55 -20.39
CA GLN A 115 -18.44 -27.30 -19.81
C GLN A 115 -18.56 -26.46 -18.55
N PRO A 116 -17.95 -26.91 -17.42
CA PRO A 116 -17.84 -26.08 -16.23
C PRO A 116 -17.07 -24.79 -16.56
N PRO A 117 -17.51 -23.61 -16.05
CA PRO A 117 -16.83 -22.37 -16.33
C PRO A 117 -15.36 -22.45 -15.85
N GLN A 118 -14.43 -22.29 -16.77
CA GLN A 118 -13.01 -22.27 -16.42
C GLN A 118 -12.72 -21.08 -15.48
N PRO A 119 -11.92 -21.26 -14.44
CA PRO A 119 -11.54 -20.19 -13.55
C PRO A 119 -10.76 -19.13 -14.35
N ARG A 120 -11.30 -17.91 -14.37
CA ARG A 120 -10.61 -16.77 -15.00
C ARG A 120 -9.62 -16.19 -14.01
N THR A 121 -8.41 -15.97 -14.46
CA THR A 121 -7.36 -15.35 -13.67
C THR A 121 -6.88 -14.08 -14.36
N LYS A 122 -6.29 -13.19 -13.58
CA LYS A 122 -5.60 -11.98 -14.03
C LYS A 122 -4.17 -12.04 -13.51
N GLU A 123 -3.21 -11.69 -14.34
CA GLU A 123 -1.82 -11.57 -13.94
C GLU A 123 -1.48 -10.11 -13.65
N LEU A 124 -0.74 -9.87 -12.57
CA LEU A 124 -0.11 -8.60 -12.25
C LEU A 124 1.40 -8.81 -12.15
N ILE A 125 2.16 -7.87 -12.68
CA ILE A 125 3.62 -7.82 -12.51
C ILE A 125 3.92 -6.89 -11.34
N ILE A 126 4.73 -7.35 -10.39
CA ILE A 126 5.19 -6.53 -9.26
C ILE A 126 6.27 -5.57 -9.78
N PRO A 127 6.07 -4.24 -9.71
CA PRO A 127 7.10 -3.27 -10.07
C PRO A 127 8.32 -3.36 -9.15
N SER A 128 9.51 -3.08 -9.70
CA SER A 128 10.76 -3.07 -8.94
C SER A 128 10.97 -1.82 -8.07
N HIS A 129 10.05 -0.85 -8.13
CA HIS A 129 10.13 0.42 -7.39
C HIS A 129 8.87 0.66 -6.57
N ILE A 130 9.04 1.33 -5.43
CA ILE A 130 7.95 1.77 -4.57
C ILE A 130 7.44 3.10 -5.10
N SER A 131 6.13 3.20 -5.33
CA SER A 131 5.49 4.41 -5.86
C SER A 131 5.02 5.37 -4.76
N HIS A 132 4.56 4.82 -3.63
CA HIS A 132 4.02 5.62 -2.53
C HIS A 132 4.39 5.05 -1.17
N TYR A 133 4.61 5.94 -0.21
CA TYR A 133 4.58 5.64 1.23
C TYR A 133 3.41 6.35 1.87
N VAL A 134 2.73 5.66 2.79
CA VAL A 134 1.66 6.22 3.63
C VAL A 134 2.11 6.15 5.08
N MET A 135 2.07 7.28 5.76
CA MET A 135 2.43 7.41 7.17
C MET A 135 1.27 8.07 7.92
N ASN A 136 0.34 7.26 8.42
CA ASN A 136 -0.79 7.71 9.21
C ASN A 136 -0.54 7.46 10.69
N LEU A 137 0.32 8.27 11.28
CA LEU A 137 0.62 8.28 12.72
C LEU A 137 0.56 9.75 13.19
N PRO A 138 -0.61 10.26 13.54
CA PRO A 138 -0.89 11.69 13.66
C PRO A 138 0.07 12.49 14.53
N ASP A 139 0.48 11.93 15.68
CA ASP A 139 1.32 12.65 16.65
C ASP A 139 2.82 12.64 16.29
N SER A 140 3.31 11.70 15.47
CA SER A 140 4.76 11.49 15.30
C SER A 140 5.22 11.09 13.90
N ALA A 141 4.33 11.01 12.90
CA ALA A 141 4.70 10.57 11.55
C ALA A 141 5.88 11.37 10.97
N ILE A 142 5.93 12.69 11.19
CA ILE A 142 6.98 13.57 10.67
C ILE A 142 8.38 13.16 11.18
N SER A 143 8.50 12.65 12.40
CA SER A 143 9.79 12.22 12.96
C SER A 143 10.43 11.06 12.20
N PHE A 144 9.65 10.31 11.44
CA PHE A 144 10.13 9.19 10.62
C PHE A 144 10.72 9.59 9.27
N LEU A 145 10.51 10.84 8.81
CA LEU A 145 10.98 11.31 7.49
C LEU A 145 12.50 11.18 7.30
N GLY A 146 13.28 11.33 8.37
CA GLY A 146 14.72 11.13 8.34
C GLY A 146 15.17 9.74 7.89
N ASN A 147 14.32 8.73 8.04
CA ASN A 147 14.64 7.34 7.67
C ASN A 147 14.61 7.07 6.16
N PHE A 148 14.10 8.00 5.36
CA PHE A 148 14.11 7.89 3.89
C PHE A 148 15.47 8.24 3.28
N ARG A 149 16.39 8.84 4.04
CA ARG A 149 17.70 9.23 3.52
C ARG A 149 18.48 8.00 3.08
N GLY A 150 18.86 7.96 1.80
CA GLY A 150 19.74 6.95 1.22
C GLY A 150 19.12 5.56 1.01
N ILE A 151 17.83 5.33 1.30
CA ILE A 151 17.22 4.00 1.18
C ILE A 151 17.24 3.47 -0.26
N PHE A 152 17.30 4.35 -1.26
CA PHE A 152 17.37 3.97 -2.68
C PHE A 152 18.80 3.99 -3.24
N ALA A 153 19.82 4.42 -2.49
CA ALA A 153 21.19 4.57 -2.97
C ALA A 153 21.82 3.23 -3.41
N ALA A 154 21.48 2.13 -2.74
CA ALA A 154 21.99 0.81 -3.08
C ALA A 154 21.39 0.24 -4.39
N HIS A 155 20.24 0.75 -4.84
CA HIS A 155 19.53 0.28 -6.03
C HIS A 155 19.97 1.01 -7.31
N THR A 156 20.90 1.99 -7.19
CA THR A 156 21.38 2.83 -8.30
C THR A 156 22.71 2.40 -8.89
N LYS A 157 23.34 1.36 -8.32
CA LYS A 157 24.64 0.88 -8.81
C LYS A 157 24.47 0.14 -10.15
N GLY A 158 24.56 0.88 -11.25
CA GLY A 158 24.70 0.33 -12.59
C GLY A 158 23.56 0.59 -13.57
N ALA A 159 22.52 1.32 -13.20
CA ALA A 159 21.44 1.65 -14.12
C ALA A 159 21.53 3.11 -14.60
N THR A 160 21.44 3.30 -15.90
CA THR A 160 21.14 4.58 -16.56
C THR A 160 19.68 4.99 -16.34
N ASP A 161 18.94 4.24 -15.54
CA ASP A 161 17.52 4.47 -15.31
C ASP A 161 17.31 5.62 -14.31
N THR A 162 16.48 6.56 -14.70
CA THR A 162 16.04 7.66 -13.85
C THR A 162 15.33 7.09 -12.64
N ILE A 163 15.87 7.29 -11.42
CA ILE A 163 15.22 6.84 -10.19
C ILE A 163 13.90 7.60 -10.05
N GLN A 164 12.81 6.87 -10.12
CA GLN A 164 11.51 7.44 -9.80
C GLN A 164 11.36 7.49 -8.28
N MET A 165 11.41 8.69 -7.72
CA MET A 165 11.24 8.91 -6.28
C MET A 165 9.78 8.67 -5.90
N PRO A 166 9.50 7.96 -4.80
CA PRO A 166 8.15 7.75 -4.32
C PRO A 166 7.53 9.02 -3.75
N TRP A 167 6.21 9.10 -3.79
CA TRP A 167 5.45 10.06 -3.02
C TRP A 167 5.37 9.60 -1.56
N VAL A 168 5.53 10.53 -0.62
CA VAL A 168 5.37 10.28 0.81
C VAL A 168 4.15 11.05 1.30
N HIS A 169 3.10 10.30 1.66
CA HIS A 169 1.85 10.85 2.21
C HIS A 169 1.93 10.80 3.73
N VAL A 170 2.01 11.96 4.37
CA VAL A 170 2.12 12.08 5.82
C VAL A 170 0.83 12.65 6.38
N HIS A 171 0.22 11.93 7.32
CA HIS A 171 -0.92 12.39 8.10
C HIS A 171 -0.41 12.81 9.47
N CYS A 172 -0.50 14.08 9.79
CA CYS A 172 -0.11 14.64 11.08
C CYS A 172 -1.17 15.62 11.60
N PHE A 173 -1.26 15.73 12.92
CA PHE A 173 -2.04 16.76 13.57
C PHE A 173 -1.09 17.79 14.17
N GLU A 174 -1.44 19.07 14.03
CA GLU A 174 -0.85 20.11 14.81
C GLU A 174 -1.83 20.62 15.86
N LYS A 175 -1.38 20.71 17.11
CA LYS A 175 -2.22 21.20 18.22
C LYS A 175 -2.03 22.69 18.35
N TYR A 176 -3.12 23.44 18.27
CA TYR A 176 -3.14 24.88 18.53
C TYR A 176 -3.80 25.17 19.87
N PRO A 177 -3.37 26.23 20.60
CA PRO A 177 -4.10 26.72 21.74
C PRO A 177 -5.54 27.09 21.36
N PRO A 178 -6.53 26.86 22.23
CA PRO A 178 -7.90 27.27 21.95
C PRO A 178 -7.99 28.80 21.68
N GLY A 179 -8.43 29.16 20.46
CA GLY A 179 -8.59 30.55 20.06
C GLY A 179 -7.64 31.05 18.97
N ASP A 180 -6.59 30.32 18.65
CA ASP A 180 -5.71 30.67 17.53
C ASP A 180 -6.34 30.24 16.20
N GLN A 181 -6.52 31.22 15.31
CA GLN A 181 -6.84 30.94 13.90
C GLN A 181 -5.52 30.88 13.13
N VAL A 182 -5.13 29.68 12.72
CA VAL A 182 -3.93 29.48 11.92
C VAL A 182 -4.30 29.45 10.45
N THR A 183 -3.59 30.25 9.67
CA THR A 183 -3.77 30.33 8.22
C THR A 183 -3.08 29.14 7.53
N GLU A 184 -3.52 28.77 6.32
CA GLU A 184 -2.87 27.70 5.52
C GLU A 184 -1.39 28.02 5.27
N ASP A 185 -1.02 29.29 5.10
CA ASP A 185 0.36 29.73 4.87
C ASP A 185 1.26 29.50 6.11
N GLU A 186 0.72 29.67 7.32
CA GLU A 186 1.44 29.38 8.57
C GLU A 186 1.61 27.88 8.78
N LEU A 187 0.62 27.07 8.36
CA LEU A 187 0.72 25.61 8.35
C LEU A 187 1.83 25.13 7.40
N HIS A 188 1.88 25.69 6.20
CA HIS A 188 2.91 25.35 5.21
C HIS A 188 4.32 25.75 5.68
N ALA A 189 4.48 26.89 6.36
CA ALA A 189 5.77 27.34 6.87
C ALA A 189 6.34 26.48 8.02
N ARG A 190 5.50 25.72 8.73
CA ARG A 190 5.92 24.86 9.86
C ARG A 190 6.27 23.43 9.45
N VAL A 191 5.87 22.98 8.26
CA VAL A 191 6.14 21.65 7.72
C VAL A 191 7.42 21.62 6.88
N HIS A 192 7.97 22.79 6.54
CA HIS A 192 9.25 22.96 5.83
C HIS A 192 10.35 23.43 6.76
#